data_5578477ea1f9288074ede7bcbad4bc28
#
_entry.id   5578477ea1f9288074ede7bcbad4bc28
#
_cell.length_a   1.000
_cell.length_b   1.000
_cell.length_c   1.000
_cell.angle_alpha   90.00
_cell.angle_beta   90.00
_cell.angle_gamma   90.00
#
_symmetry.space_group_name_H-M   'P 1'
#
loop_
_entity.id
_entity.type
_entity.pdbx_description
1 polymer ?
#
loop_
_entity_poly.entity_id
_entity_poly.type
_entity_poly.pdbx_seq_one_letter_code
_entity_poly.pdbx_strand_id
1 'polypeptide(L)'
;MELIDTPYYLNETHKHIEKVLSFNDTNVVNMQLQIGQTVAEHEVDADVLIIVKRGKVIFTVEGREVEVSQHNLLHMAPGERHSLRAEEVSDFMVLQIKR
;
A
#
# COMPACT_ATOMS: atom_id res chain seq x y z
N MET A 1 15.06 3.23 19.37
CA MET A 1 13.80 3.80 18.86
C MET A 1 14.08 4.57 17.58
N GLU A 2 13.21 4.42 16.58
CA GLU A 2 13.27 5.19 15.35
C GLU A 2 11.96 5.92 15.15
N LEU A 3 12.03 7.19 14.80
CA LEU A 3 10.88 7.99 14.39
C LEU A 3 11.10 8.38 12.92
N ILE A 4 10.25 7.90 12.03
CA ILE A 4 10.41 8.07 10.59
C ILE A 4 9.32 8.98 10.07
N ASP A 5 9.72 10.10 9.47
CA ASP A 5 8.78 11.02 8.84
C ASP A 5 8.32 10.44 7.51
N THR A 6 7.03 10.49 7.26
CA THR A 6 6.44 10.03 6.00
C THR A 6 5.57 11.17 5.44
N PRO A 7 6.21 12.24 4.95
CA PRO A 7 5.48 13.41 4.48
C PRO A 7 4.71 13.13 3.18
N TYR A 8 3.77 14.00 2.88
CA TYR A 8 2.98 13.91 1.66
C TYR A 8 3.72 14.64 0.54
N TYR A 9 4.05 13.91 -0.54
CA TYR A 9 4.86 14.44 -1.64
C TYR A 9 4.07 14.76 -2.90
N LEU A 10 2.79 14.41 -2.99
CA LEU A 10 2.06 14.49 -4.27
C LEU A 10 1.73 15.91 -4.71
N ASN A 11 2.01 16.92 -3.89
CA ASN A 11 1.96 18.31 -4.35
C ASN A 11 3.15 18.65 -5.27
N GLU A 12 4.22 17.85 -5.23
CA GLU A 12 5.46 18.12 -5.94
C GLU A 12 5.85 17.01 -6.90
N THR A 13 5.39 15.77 -6.66
CA THR A 13 5.73 14.61 -7.49
C THR A 13 4.47 13.96 -8.05
N HIS A 14 4.65 13.24 -9.16
CA HIS A 14 3.56 12.51 -9.80
C HIS A 14 3.19 11.25 -9.01
N LYS A 15 4.17 10.62 -8.37
CA LYS A 15 4.01 9.38 -7.63
C LYS A 15 5.16 9.26 -6.64
N HIS A 16 4.91 8.62 -5.49
CA HIS A 16 5.95 8.38 -4.50
C HIS A 16 5.84 6.96 -3.95
N ILE A 17 6.91 6.19 -4.09
CA ILE A 17 6.99 4.83 -3.53
C ILE A 17 8.36 4.70 -2.87
N GLU A 18 8.38 4.50 -1.56
CA GLU A 18 9.62 4.47 -0.80
C GLU A 18 9.54 3.42 0.31
N LYS A 19 10.58 2.55 0.38
CA LYS A 19 10.74 1.68 1.54
C LYS A 19 11.31 2.54 2.67
N VAL A 20 10.51 2.78 3.69
CA VAL A 20 10.85 3.70 4.79
C VAL A 20 11.46 2.99 5.98
N LEU A 21 11.25 1.68 6.10
CA LEU A 21 11.76 0.91 7.24
C LEU A 21 11.86 -0.56 6.86
N SER A 22 12.86 -1.23 7.41
CA SER A 22 13.03 -2.68 7.25
C SER A 22 13.59 -3.26 8.56
N PHE A 23 12.90 -4.25 9.12
CA PHE A 23 13.33 -4.93 10.33
C PHE A 23 12.65 -6.29 10.44
N ASN A 24 13.32 -7.28 11.04
CA ASN A 24 12.75 -8.61 11.33
C ASN A 24 11.93 -9.20 10.18
N ASP A 25 12.54 -9.29 8.99
CA ASP A 25 11.90 -9.79 7.77
C ASP A 25 10.64 -9.01 7.38
N THR A 26 10.52 -7.77 7.84
CA THR A 26 9.40 -6.88 7.55
C THR A 26 9.89 -5.68 6.77
N ASN A 27 9.22 -5.37 5.67
CA ASN A 27 9.43 -4.14 4.91
C ASN A 27 8.21 -3.24 5.07
N VAL A 28 8.44 -1.97 5.35
CA VAL A 28 7.39 -0.96 5.39
C VAL A 28 7.60 0.01 4.23
N VAL A 29 6.63 0.07 3.34
CA VAL A 29 6.67 0.91 2.14
C VAL A 29 5.60 1.97 2.25
N ASN A 30 5.98 3.23 2.05
CA ASN A 30 5.01 4.31 1.88
C ASN A 30 4.72 4.45 0.39
N MET A 31 3.45 4.37 0.02
CA MET A 31 3.00 4.51 -1.36
C MET A 31 2.02 5.65 -1.45
N GLN A 32 2.28 6.56 -2.39
CA GLN A 32 1.42 7.72 -2.64
C GLN A 32 1.11 7.78 -4.13
N LEU A 33 -0.17 7.82 -4.46
CA LEU A 33 -0.65 7.74 -5.84
C LEU A 33 -1.65 8.85 -6.13
N GLN A 34 -1.57 9.40 -7.34
CA GLN A 34 -2.60 10.29 -7.88
C GLN A 34 -3.83 9.47 -8.24
N ILE A 35 -4.98 10.16 -8.35
CA ILE A 35 -6.22 9.51 -8.77
C ILE A 35 -6.03 8.79 -10.12
N GLY A 36 -6.48 7.56 -10.19
CA GLY A 36 -6.43 6.75 -11.41
C GLY A 36 -5.12 5.98 -11.62
N GLN A 37 -4.08 6.23 -10.83
CA GLN A 37 -2.84 5.44 -10.95
C GLN A 37 -3.08 4.02 -10.44
N THR A 38 -2.38 3.07 -11.06
CA THR A 38 -2.57 1.65 -10.82
C THR A 38 -1.25 0.96 -10.55
N VAL A 39 -1.33 -0.18 -9.86
CA VAL A 39 -0.24 -1.16 -9.77
C VAL A 39 -0.77 -2.47 -10.37
N ALA A 40 -0.03 -3.01 -11.34
CA ALA A 40 -0.44 -4.21 -12.06
C ALA A 40 -0.50 -5.43 -11.14
N GLU A 41 -1.28 -6.42 -11.55
CA GLU A 41 -1.44 -7.66 -10.80
C GLU A 41 -0.10 -8.33 -10.54
N HIS A 42 0.12 -8.71 -9.29
CA HIS A 42 1.32 -9.42 -8.84
C HIS A 42 0.99 -10.20 -7.58
N GLU A 43 1.96 -11.00 -7.12
CA GLU A 43 1.86 -11.70 -5.84
C GLU A 43 3.15 -11.50 -5.05
N VAL A 44 3.05 -11.64 -3.74
CA VAL A 44 4.17 -11.45 -2.81
C VAL A 44 4.21 -12.65 -1.88
N ASP A 45 5.42 -13.19 -1.66
CA ASP A 45 5.61 -14.31 -0.75
C ASP A 45 5.77 -13.81 0.69
N ALA A 46 4.76 -13.12 1.17
CA ALA A 46 4.72 -12.52 2.51
C ALA A 46 3.27 -12.17 2.84
N ASP A 47 2.98 -12.04 4.13
CA ASP A 47 1.74 -11.36 4.54
C ASP A 47 1.85 -9.89 4.17
N VAL A 48 0.77 -9.30 3.67
CA VAL A 48 0.72 -7.89 3.32
C VAL A 48 -0.39 -7.21 4.10
N LEU A 49 -0.05 -6.12 4.78
CA LEU A 49 -1.01 -5.25 5.44
C LEU A 49 -1.05 -3.92 4.72
N ILE A 50 -2.25 -3.44 4.43
CA ILE A 50 -2.47 -2.13 3.82
C ILE A 50 -3.18 -1.24 4.83
N ILE A 51 -2.57 -0.10 5.14
CA ILE A 51 -3.13 0.90 6.06
C ILE A 51 -3.14 2.24 5.35
N VAL A 52 -4.34 2.76 5.06
CA VAL A 52 -4.51 4.00 4.31
C VAL A 52 -4.50 5.18 5.28
N LYS A 53 -3.61 6.14 5.03
CA LYS A 53 -3.53 7.39 5.80
C LYS A 53 -4.46 8.44 5.22
N ARG A 54 -4.64 8.42 3.89
CA ARG A 54 -5.41 9.44 3.17
C ARG A 54 -5.94 8.84 1.87
N GLY A 55 -7.18 9.14 1.53
CA GLY A 55 -7.77 8.74 0.26
C GLY A 55 -8.44 7.39 0.31
N LYS A 56 -8.54 6.78 -0.86
CA LYS A 56 -9.30 5.56 -1.06
C LYS A 56 -8.66 4.75 -2.18
N VAL A 57 -8.36 3.49 -1.90
CA VAL A 57 -7.69 2.59 -2.84
C VAL A 57 -8.56 1.36 -3.06
N ILE A 58 -8.76 1.00 -4.32
CA ILE A 58 -9.47 -0.22 -4.67
C ILE A 58 -8.45 -1.31 -4.95
N PHE A 59 -8.50 -2.37 -4.16
CA PHE A 59 -7.69 -3.57 -4.38
C PHE A 59 -8.54 -4.64 -5.04
N THR A 60 -7.97 -5.31 -6.04
CA THR A 60 -8.55 -6.53 -6.60
C THR A 60 -7.71 -7.69 -6.11
N VAL A 61 -8.26 -8.53 -5.24
CA VAL A 61 -7.56 -9.66 -4.63
C VAL A 61 -8.24 -10.94 -5.06
N GLU A 62 -7.51 -11.81 -5.76
CA GLU A 62 -8.05 -13.06 -6.30
C GLU A 62 -9.38 -12.82 -7.02
N GLY A 63 -9.42 -11.77 -7.85
CA GLY A 63 -10.59 -11.42 -8.65
C GLY A 63 -11.70 -10.66 -7.92
N ARG A 64 -11.54 -10.38 -6.64
CA ARG A 64 -12.54 -9.69 -5.83
C ARG A 64 -12.09 -8.28 -5.49
N GLU A 65 -12.94 -7.28 -5.76
CA GLU A 65 -12.65 -5.88 -5.43
C GLU A 65 -13.02 -5.57 -3.99
N VAL A 66 -12.13 -4.86 -3.29
CA VAL A 66 -12.38 -4.31 -1.96
C VAL A 66 -11.89 -2.87 -1.90
N GLU A 67 -12.60 -2.04 -1.16
CA GLU A 67 -12.25 -0.64 -0.96
C GLU A 67 -11.54 -0.48 0.38
N VAL A 68 -10.34 0.10 0.35
CA VAL A 68 -9.53 0.34 1.55
C VAL A 68 -9.39 1.84 1.76
N SER A 69 -9.67 2.29 2.98
CA SER A 69 -9.64 3.70 3.35
C SER A 69 -9.16 3.83 4.80
N GLN A 70 -9.26 5.04 5.35
CA GLN A 70 -8.92 5.28 6.76
C GLN A 70 -9.80 4.49 7.75
N HIS A 71 -10.92 3.93 7.28
CA HIS A 71 -11.91 3.27 8.15
C HIS A 71 -11.71 1.75 8.27
N ASN A 72 -10.73 1.19 7.56
CA ASN A 72 -10.47 -0.25 7.57
C ASN A 72 -9.01 -0.51 7.23
N LEU A 73 -8.63 -1.78 7.25
CA LEU A 73 -7.33 -2.21 6.76
C LEU A 73 -7.51 -3.52 6.00
N LEU A 74 -6.55 -3.82 5.12
CA LEU A 74 -6.58 -5.04 4.34
C LEU A 74 -5.39 -5.93 4.72
N HIS A 75 -5.65 -7.20 4.95
CA HIS A 75 -4.61 -8.22 5.09
C HIS A 75 -4.72 -9.18 3.92
N MET A 76 -3.58 -9.46 3.28
CA MET A 76 -3.48 -10.46 2.22
C MET A 76 -2.47 -11.52 2.66
N ALA A 77 -2.83 -12.79 2.46
CA ALA A 77 -1.94 -13.92 2.75
C ALA A 77 -0.86 -14.07 1.67
N PRO A 78 0.27 -14.75 1.97
CA PRO A 78 1.28 -15.00 0.94
C PRO A 78 0.69 -15.66 -0.30
N GLY A 79 1.11 -15.18 -1.47
CA GLY A 79 0.71 -15.75 -2.75
C GLY A 79 -0.63 -15.27 -3.29
N GLU A 80 -1.40 -14.49 -2.54
CA GLU A 80 -2.65 -13.94 -3.08
C GLU A 80 -2.35 -12.91 -4.17
N ARG A 81 -2.90 -13.14 -5.36
CA ARG A 81 -2.70 -12.24 -6.50
C ARG A 81 -3.54 -11.00 -6.32
N HIS A 82 -2.92 -9.84 -6.51
CA HIS A 82 -3.61 -8.57 -6.30
C HIS A 82 -3.09 -7.47 -7.21
N SER A 83 -3.98 -6.55 -7.49
CA SER A 83 -3.72 -5.28 -8.17
C SER A 83 -4.42 -4.17 -7.41
N LEU A 84 -4.12 -2.93 -7.75
CA LEU A 84 -4.77 -1.80 -7.10
C LEU A 84 -4.92 -0.60 -8.05
N ARG A 85 -5.87 0.25 -7.73
CA ARG A 85 -5.99 1.58 -8.34
C ARG A 85 -6.37 2.60 -7.28
N ALA A 86 -5.83 3.79 -7.39
CA ALA A 86 -6.20 4.89 -6.51
C ALA A 86 -7.52 5.50 -6.98
N GLU A 87 -8.56 5.38 -6.17
CA GLU A 87 -9.89 5.96 -6.43
C GLU A 87 -9.87 7.46 -6.17
N GLU A 88 -9.05 7.89 -5.22
CA GLU A 88 -8.77 9.27 -4.85
C GLU A 88 -7.27 9.42 -4.74
N VAL A 89 -6.79 10.67 -4.66
CA VAL A 89 -5.39 10.91 -4.29
C VAL A 89 -5.14 10.21 -2.95
N SER A 90 -4.16 9.32 -2.90
CA SER A 90 -4.01 8.39 -1.79
C SER A 90 -2.59 8.34 -1.26
N ASP A 91 -2.50 8.14 0.05
CA ASP A 91 -1.26 7.96 0.80
C ASP A 91 -1.48 6.79 1.76
N PHE A 92 -0.71 5.71 1.58
CA PHE A 92 -0.92 4.49 2.36
C PHE A 92 0.39 3.77 2.66
N MET A 93 0.33 2.93 3.70
CA MET A 93 1.44 2.08 4.10
C MET A 93 1.19 0.65 3.65
N VAL A 94 2.23 0.04 3.11
CA VAL A 94 2.26 -1.37 2.73
C VAL A 94 3.30 -2.05 3.61
N LEU A 95 2.84 -2.97 4.46
CA LEU A 95 3.74 -3.77 5.30
C LEU A 95 3.83 -5.16 4.69
N GLN A 96 5.04 -5.59 4.37
CA GLN A 96 5.32 -6.93 3.85
C GLN A 96 6.06 -7.69 4.94
N ILE A 97 5.44 -8.76 5.46
CA ILE A 97 5.94 -9.50 6.61
C ILE A 97 6.20 -10.93 6.17
N LYS A 98 7.46 -11.31 6.05
CA LYS A 98 7.83 -12.68 5.68
C LYS A 98 7.53 -13.63 6.84
N ARG A 99 6.98 -14.76 6.50
CA ARG A 99 6.73 -15.84 7.45
C ARG A 99 7.98 -16.64 7.76
#